data_e98c93fc44f6e1cca9a86a8dc399d5d3
#
_entry.id   e98c93fc44f6e1cca9a86a8dc399d5d3
#
_cell.length_a   1.000
_cell.length_b   1.000
_cell.length_c   1.000
_cell.angle_alpha   90.00
_cell.angle_beta   90.00
_cell.angle_gamma   90.00
#
_symmetry.space_group_name_H-M   'P 1'
#
loop_
_entity.id
_entity.type
_entity.pdbx_description
1 polymer ?
#
loop_
_entity_poly.entity_id
_entity_poly.type
_entity_poly.pdbx_seq_one_letter_code
_entity_poly.pdbx_strand_id
1 'polypeptide(L)'
;TTEIYTLSLPDALPISTLMTSEQGKPLAEARGEVGYGASFIEWFAEEGKRTYGDVIPTPANDRRILVIKQPIGVVAAITPWNFPIAMITRKCAPALAAGCPVVIKPAAETPLSALALAELADQAGIPKGVLNVVVGTNASEIGTALTDSPIVRKLSFTGSTAIGKILTRNCADTMKKVSMELGGNAPDRKSTRLNSSHSEI
;
A
#
# COMPACT_ATOMS: atom_id res chain seq x y z
N THR A 1 -15.40 -7.03 14.51
CA THR A 1 -14.16 -7.40 13.78
C THR A 1 -14.43 -8.33 12.60
N THR A 2 -15.56 -9.03 12.54
CA THR A 2 -15.90 -9.99 11.48
C THR A 2 -16.53 -9.31 10.26
N GLU A 3 -17.05 -8.10 10.39
CA GLU A 3 -17.77 -7.38 9.34
C GLU A 3 -16.85 -6.68 8.31
N ILE A 4 -15.58 -6.49 8.64
CA ILE A 4 -14.58 -5.90 7.70
C ILE A 4 -14.25 -6.85 6.53
N TYR A 5 -14.58 -8.13 6.67
CA TYR A 5 -14.19 -9.19 5.70
C TYR A 5 -15.20 -9.43 4.59
N THR A 6 -16.41 -8.93 4.72
CA THR A 6 -17.43 -9.10 3.69
C THR A 6 -17.54 -7.86 2.81
N LEU A 7 -16.56 -7.62 1.96
CA LEU A 7 -16.86 -7.05 0.65
C LEU A 7 -17.70 -8.11 -0.07
N SER A 8 -19.01 -8.08 0.17
CA SER A 8 -19.95 -8.98 -0.52
C SER A 8 -19.85 -8.70 -2.03
N LEU A 9 -20.14 -9.70 -2.86
CA LEU A 9 -20.18 -9.50 -4.33
C LEU A 9 -20.98 -8.25 -4.76
N PRO A 10 -22.10 -7.86 -4.12
CA PRO A 10 -22.81 -6.60 -4.39
C PRO A 10 -21.94 -5.36 -4.14
N ASP A 11 -21.08 -5.32 -3.12
CA ASP A 11 -20.25 -4.18 -2.76
C ASP A 11 -19.02 -4.05 -3.67
N ALA A 12 -18.58 -5.16 -4.26
CA ALA A 12 -17.49 -5.17 -5.23
C ALA A 12 -17.89 -4.57 -6.60
N LEU A 13 -19.19 -4.56 -6.93
CA LEU A 13 -19.69 -4.04 -8.20
C LEU A 13 -19.48 -2.53 -8.38
N PRO A 14 -19.83 -1.67 -7.43
CA PRO A 14 -19.61 -0.23 -7.56
C PRO A 14 -18.13 0.13 -7.73
N ILE A 15 -17.23 -0.42 -6.91
CA ILE A 15 -15.80 -0.08 -6.96
C ILE A 15 -15.12 -0.66 -8.21
N SER A 16 -15.51 -1.85 -8.68
CA SER A 16 -14.96 -2.40 -9.91
C SER A 16 -15.44 -1.64 -11.16
N THR A 17 -16.69 -1.16 -11.15
CA THR A 17 -17.21 -0.29 -12.21
C THR A 17 -16.50 1.06 -12.23
N LEU A 18 -16.26 1.63 -11.04
CA LEU A 18 -15.49 2.86 -10.89
C LEU A 18 -14.07 2.68 -11.44
N MET A 19 -13.39 1.60 -11.08
CA MET A 19 -12.04 1.27 -11.58
C MET A 19 -12.03 1.13 -13.11
N THR A 20 -13.01 0.45 -13.71
CA THR A 20 -13.14 0.35 -15.16
C THR A 20 -13.31 1.74 -15.79
N SER A 21 -14.10 2.61 -15.19
CA SER A 21 -14.36 3.95 -15.69
C SER A 21 -13.15 4.87 -15.65
N GLU A 22 -12.32 4.79 -14.60
CA GLU A 22 -11.15 5.68 -14.48
C GLU A 22 -9.91 5.15 -15.19
N GLN A 23 -9.73 3.82 -15.26
CA GLN A 23 -8.49 3.20 -15.76
C GLN A 23 -8.66 2.51 -17.11
N GLY A 24 -9.89 2.14 -17.50
CA GLY A 24 -10.17 1.40 -18.73
C GLY A 24 -9.95 -0.12 -18.61
N LYS A 25 -9.67 -0.66 -17.43
CA LYS A 25 -9.55 -2.10 -17.20
C LYS A 25 -10.89 -2.81 -17.46
N PRO A 26 -10.91 -3.96 -18.18
CA PRO A 26 -12.15 -4.72 -18.36
C PRO A 26 -12.82 -5.06 -17.02
N LEU A 27 -14.15 -4.94 -16.95
CA LEU A 27 -14.91 -5.12 -15.71
C LEU A 27 -14.65 -6.48 -15.03
N ALA A 28 -14.45 -7.54 -15.80
CA ALA A 28 -14.13 -8.86 -15.27
C ALA A 28 -12.77 -8.87 -14.54
N GLU A 29 -11.78 -8.19 -15.11
CA GLU A 29 -10.46 -8.04 -14.49
C GLU A 29 -10.51 -7.11 -13.27
N ALA A 30 -11.30 -6.02 -13.35
CA ALA A 30 -11.52 -5.12 -12.21
C ALA A 30 -12.16 -5.84 -11.02
N ARG A 31 -13.13 -6.72 -11.26
CA ARG A 31 -13.71 -7.59 -10.23
C ARG A 31 -12.67 -8.54 -9.63
N GLY A 32 -11.84 -9.14 -10.47
CA GLY A 32 -10.73 -10.00 -10.02
C GLY A 32 -9.75 -9.23 -9.14
N GLU A 33 -9.44 -7.98 -9.50
CA GLU A 33 -8.55 -7.12 -8.72
C GLU A 33 -9.15 -6.74 -7.37
N VAL A 34 -10.44 -6.45 -7.29
CA VAL A 34 -11.11 -6.17 -6.00
C VAL A 34 -10.98 -7.37 -5.06
N GLY A 35 -11.24 -8.59 -5.55
CA GLY A 35 -11.05 -9.82 -4.78
C GLY A 35 -9.59 -10.00 -4.34
N TYR A 36 -8.64 -9.74 -5.24
CA TYR A 36 -7.21 -9.80 -4.93
C TYR A 36 -6.81 -8.74 -3.90
N GLY A 37 -7.32 -7.52 -4.01
CA GLY A 37 -7.11 -6.47 -3.02
C GLY A 37 -7.68 -6.81 -1.65
N ALA A 38 -8.88 -7.40 -1.61
CA ALA A 38 -9.53 -7.85 -0.38
C ALA A 38 -8.74 -8.96 0.33
N SER A 39 -8.11 -9.87 -0.41
CA SER A 39 -7.32 -10.95 0.17
C SER A 39 -6.12 -10.44 0.99
N PHE A 40 -5.52 -9.29 0.65
CA PHE A 40 -4.50 -8.67 1.49
C PHE A 40 -5.06 -8.17 2.81
N ILE A 41 -6.26 -7.58 2.80
CA ILE A 41 -6.91 -7.09 4.02
C ILE A 41 -7.20 -8.27 4.95
N GLU A 42 -7.80 -9.33 4.42
CA GLU A 42 -8.09 -10.55 5.17
C GLU A 42 -6.82 -11.17 5.77
N TRP A 43 -5.80 -11.38 4.92
CA TRP A 43 -4.53 -11.95 5.36
C TRP A 43 -3.90 -11.16 6.50
N PHE A 44 -3.75 -9.85 6.35
CA PHE A 44 -3.07 -9.03 7.34
C PHE A 44 -3.92 -8.77 8.59
N ALA A 45 -5.24 -8.84 8.50
CA ALA A 45 -6.07 -8.82 9.69
C ALA A 45 -5.86 -10.08 10.56
N GLU A 46 -5.68 -11.25 9.93
CA GLU A 46 -5.32 -12.47 10.65
C GLU A 46 -3.86 -12.43 11.15
N GLU A 47 -2.92 -11.90 10.36
CA GLU A 47 -1.53 -11.72 10.79
C GLU A 47 -1.40 -10.71 11.94
N GLY A 48 -2.25 -9.69 12.01
CA GLY A 48 -2.28 -8.74 13.13
C GLY A 48 -2.46 -9.42 14.49
N LYS A 49 -3.16 -10.55 14.55
CA LYS A 49 -3.32 -11.36 15.77
C LYS A 49 -2.00 -12.02 16.22
N ARG A 50 -0.99 -12.09 15.37
CA ARG A 50 0.33 -12.71 15.61
C ARG A 50 1.45 -11.70 15.87
N THR A 51 1.11 -10.45 16.15
CA THR A 51 2.09 -9.40 16.48
C THR A 51 2.57 -9.43 17.94
N TYR A 52 2.53 -10.58 18.58
CA TYR A 52 3.18 -10.81 19.88
C TYR A 52 4.71 -10.86 19.72
N GLY A 53 5.42 -10.76 20.81
CA GLY A 53 6.88 -10.75 20.80
C GLY A 53 7.48 -12.13 21.07
N ASP A 54 8.74 -12.12 21.51
CA ASP A 54 9.53 -13.31 21.77
C ASP A 54 10.14 -13.26 23.18
N VAL A 55 10.30 -14.43 23.80
CA VAL A 55 11.13 -14.63 24.99
C VAL A 55 12.40 -15.36 24.54
N ILE A 56 13.52 -14.69 24.63
CA ILE A 56 14.81 -15.20 24.11
C ILE A 56 15.62 -15.77 25.26
N PRO A 57 16.19 -16.99 25.11
CA PRO A 57 17.16 -17.53 26.09
C PRO A 57 18.35 -16.59 26.24
N THR A 58 18.80 -16.42 27.46
CA THR A 58 19.96 -15.61 27.78
C THR A 58 21.17 -16.47 28.12
N PRO A 59 22.39 -15.97 27.91
CA PRO A 59 23.62 -16.71 28.30
C PRO A 59 23.84 -16.77 29.80
N ALA A 60 23.07 -16.03 30.62
CA ALA A 60 23.18 -15.98 32.07
C ALA A 60 21.78 -16.09 32.71
N ASN A 61 21.72 -16.67 33.91
CA ASN A 61 20.43 -16.93 34.59
C ASN A 61 19.90 -15.72 35.39
N ASP A 62 20.64 -14.62 35.44
CA ASP A 62 20.34 -13.40 36.21
C ASP A 62 19.39 -12.42 35.47
N ARG A 63 19.01 -12.72 34.24
CA ARG A 63 18.22 -11.83 33.42
C ARG A 63 17.27 -12.60 32.49
N ARG A 64 16.29 -11.87 31.94
CA ARG A 64 15.38 -12.35 30.86
C ARG A 64 15.40 -11.35 29.74
N ILE A 65 15.34 -11.83 28.48
CA ILE A 65 15.22 -10.99 27.30
C ILE A 65 13.82 -11.16 26.74
N LEU A 66 13.10 -10.06 26.67
CA LEU A 66 11.76 -9.96 26.08
C LEU A 66 11.86 -9.06 24.88
N VAL A 67 11.37 -9.52 23.73
CA VAL A 67 11.22 -8.72 22.50
C VAL A 67 9.76 -8.40 22.32
N ILE A 68 9.44 -7.13 22.20
CA ILE A 68 8.08 -6.67 21.91
C ILE A 68 8.06 -6.03 20.53
N LYS A 69 6.94 -6.20 19.80
CA LYS A 69 6.70 -5.54 18.50
C LYS A 69 5.87 -4.29 18.75
N GLN A 70 6.30 -3.17 18.16
CA GLN A 70 5.63 -1.88 18.28
C GLN A 70 5.44 -1.23 16.92
N PRO A 71 4.36 -0.42 16.71
CA PRO A 71 4.19 0.37 15.50
C PRO A 71 5.41 1.24 15.24
N ILE A 72 5.86 1.30 13.99
CA ILE A 72 6.98 2.18 13.60
C ILE A 72 6.59 3.66 13.58
N GLY A 73 5.30 3.95 13.45
CA GLY A 73 4.75 5.29 13.26
C GLY A 73 4.05 5.43 11.90
N VAL A 74 3.93 6.65 11.39
CA VAL A 74 3.22 6.93 10.14
C VAL A 74 3.93 6.32 8.93
N VAL A 75 3.15 5.64 8.09
CA VAL A 75 3.60 5.04 6.84
C VAL A 75 3.08 5.86 5.65
N ALA A 76 3.96 6.26 4.74
CA ALA A 76 3.58 6.78 3.44
C ALA A 76 3.55 5.65 2.40
N ALA A 77 2.49 5.60 1.60
CA ALA A 77 2.33 4.65 0.51
C ALA A 77 2.14 5.39 -0.82
N ILE A 78 2.99 5.13 -1.80
CA ILE A 78 2.86 5.68 -3.15
C ILE A 78 2.62 4.53 -4.11
N THR A 79 1.53 4.58 -4.87
CA THR A 79 1.07 3.46 -5.70
C THR A 79 0.88 3.85 -7.16
N PRO A 80 1.12 2.91 -8.10
CA PRO A 80 0.90 3.12 -9.52
C PRO A 80 -0.57 2.94 -9.90
N TRP A 81 -0.88 3.22 -11.16
CA TRP A 81 -2.22 3.19 -11.73
C TRP A 81 -2.70 1.79 -12.17
N ASN A 82 -1.81 0.85 -12.41
CA ASN A 82 -2.13 -0.41 -13.08
C ASN A 82 -2.97 -1.40 -12.25
N PHE A 83 -2.83 -1.36 -10.92
CA PHE A 83 -3.66 -2.10 -9.96
C PHE A 83 -4.06 -1.17 -8.81
N PRO A 84 -5.00 -0.24 -9.06
CA PRO A 84 -5.25 0.87 -8.15
C PRO A 84 -5.79 0.46 -6.78
N ILE A 85 -6.44 -0.70 -6.66
CA ILE A 85 -6.92 -1.24 -5.38
C ILE A 85 -5.88 -2.15 -4.75
N ALA A 86 -5.40 -3.17 -5.48
CA ALA A 86 -4.50 -4.17 -4.93
C ALA A 86 -3.15 -3.58 -4.48
N MET A 87 -2.61 -2.57 -5.18
CA MET A 87 -1.37 -1.93 -4.77
C MET A 87 -1.54 -1.08 -3.51
N ILE A 88 -2.72 -0.55 -3.26
CA ILE A 88 -3.03 0.16 -2.01
C ILE A 88 -3.19 -0.83 -0.87
N THR A 89 -4.07 -1.83 -1.01
CA THR A 89 -4.39 -2.75 0.07
C THR A 89 -3.17 -3.55 0.54
N ARG A 90 -2.30 -4.00 -0.37
CA ARG A 90 -1.05 -4.72 -0.01
C ARG A 90 -0.05 -3.87 0.77
N LYS A 91 -0.15 -2.53 0.73
CA LYS A 91 0.69 -1.61 1.50
C LYS A 91 0.01 -1.15 2.78
N CYS A 92 -1.28 -0.86 2.70
CA CYS A 92 -2.04 -0.34 3.83
C CYS A 92 -2.43 -1.42 4.84
N ALA A 93 -2.85 -2.59 4.38
CA ALA A 93 -3.29 -3.66 5.28
C ALA A 93 -2.21 -4.08 6.29
N PRO A 94 -0.95 -4.37 5.89
CA PRO A 94 0.10 -4.68 6.88
C PRO A 94 0.44 -3.51 7.78
N ALA A 95 0.37 -2.26 7.30
CA ALA A 95 0.61 -1.09 8.13
C ALA A 95 -0.46 -0.93 9.21
N LEU A 96 -1.73 -1.02 8.81
CA LEU A 96 -2.87 -0.95 9.74
C LEU A 96 -2.84 -2.10 10.76
N ALA A 97 -2.57 -3.32 10.32
CA ALA A 97 -2.44 -4.49 11.19
C ALA A 97 -1.31 -4.33 12.23
N ALA A 98 -0.24 -3.61 11.86
CA ALA A 98 0.85 -3.26 12.76
C ALA A 98 0.57 -2.02 13.64
N GLY A 99 -0.63 -1.44 13.57
CA GLY A 99 -1.00 -0.24 14.32
C GLY A 99 -0.41 1.07 13.78
N CYS A 100 -0.03 1.11 12.50
CA CYS A 100 0.58 2.28 11.87
C CYS A 100 -0.45 3.05 11.04
N PRO A 101 -0.67 4.36 11.28
CA PRO A 101 -1.44 5.20 10.38
C PRO A 101 -0.79 5.31 9.00
N VAL A 102 -1.61 5.47 7.96
CA VAL A 102 -1.15 5.48 6.56
C VAL A 102 -1.59 6.75 5.85
N VAL A 103 -0.68 7.32 5.07
CA VAL A 103 -0.95 8.37 4.09
C VAL A 103 -0.68 7.78 2.70
N ILE A 104 -1.72 7.71 1.88
CA ILE A 104 -1.65 7.15 0.53
C ILE A 104 -1.59 8.27 -0.49
N LYS A 105 -0.63 8.22 -1.40
CA LYS A 105 -0.60 8.98 -2.64
C LYS A 105 -0.84 8.01 -3.80
N PRO A 106 -2.09 7.89 -4.30
CA PRO A 106 -2.37 7.09 -5.50
C PRO A 106 -1.81 7.76 -6.74
N ALA A 107 -1.77 7.04 -7.85
CA ALA A 107 -1.50 7.64 -9.15
C ALA A 107 -2.55 8.70 -9.50
N ALA A 108 -2.13 9.74 -10.22
CA ALA A 108 -3.04 10.83 -10.62
C ALA A 108 -4.14 10.36 -11.58
N GLU A 109 -3.86 9.29 -12.30
CA GLU A 109 -4.76 8.66 -13.27
C GLU A 109 -5.87 7.82 -12.63
N THR A 110 -5.67 7.36 -11.38
CA THR A 110 -6.60 6.46 -10.69
C THR A 110 -6.88 6.87 -9.24
N PRO A 111 -7.30 8.11 -9.00
CA PRO A 111 -7.54 8.60 -7.65
C PRO A 111 -8.87 8.10 -7.06
N LEU A 112 -9.87 7.81 -7.90
CA LEU A 112 -11.22 7.51 -7.44
C LEU A 112 -11.31 6.15 -6.75
N SER A 113 -10.58 5.14 -7.22
CA SER A 113 -10.47 3.85 -6.53
C SER A 113 -9.87 3.99 -5.14
N ALA A 114 -8.88 4.87 -4.96
CA ALA A 114 -8.27 5.13 -3.66
C ALA A 114 -9.24 5.85 -2.70
N LEU A 115 -10.01 6.82 -3.22
CA LEU A 115 -11.01 7.54 -2.43
C LEU A 115 -12.16 6.61 -2.03
N ALA A 116 -12.60 5.72 -2.94
CA ALA A 116 -13.60 4.70 -2.61
C ALA A 116 -13.13 3.74 -1.51
N LEU A 117 -11.85 3.33 -1.53
CA LEU A 117 -11.28 2.53 -0.44
C LEU A 117 -11.28 3.29 0.89
N ALA A 118 -11.00 4.61 0.89
CA ALA A 118 -11.05 5.42 2.11
C ALA A 118 -12.47 5.54 2.65
N GLU A 119 -13.47 5.70 1.78
CA GLU A 119 -14.88 5.70 2.16
C GLU A 119 -15.32 4.35 2.77
N LEU A 120 -14.94 3.23 2.13
CA LEU A 120 -15.21 1.90 2.67
C LEU A 120 -14.52 1.68 4.03
N ALA A 121 -13.33 2.22 4.22
CA ALA A 121 -12.62 2.15 5.50
C ALA A 121 -13.34 2.95 6.59
N ASP A 122 -13.89 4.14 6.28
CA ASP A 122 -14.69 4.94 7.22
C ASP A 122 -15.97 4.19 7.60
N GLN A 123 -16.68 3.63 6.62
CA GLN A 123 -17.88 2.80 6.84
C GLN A 123 -17.58 1.56 7.67
N ALA A 124 -16.40 0.95 7.51
CA ALA A 124 -15.94 -0.18 8.30
C ALA A 124 -15.48 0.21 9.72
N GLY A 125 -15.53 1.48 10.08
CA GLY A 125 -15.18 1.98 11.41
C GLY A 125 -13.67 2.18 11.65
N ILE A 126 -12.87 2.31 10.61
CA ILE A 126 -11.46 2.73 10.75
C ILE A 126 -11.44 4.16 11.33
N PRO A 127 -10.76 4.40 12.46
CA PRO A 127 -10.77 5.72 13.08
C PRO A 127 -10.23 6.80 12.15
N LYS A 128 -10.82 8.00 12.22
CA LYS A 128 -10.38 9.17 11.42
C LYS A 128 -8.90 9.46 11.64
N GLY A 129 -8.19 9.75 10.54
CA GLY A 129 -6.76 10.01 10.56
C GLY A 129 -5.86 8.77 10.52
N VAL A 130 -6.42 7.56 10.63
CA VAL A 130 -5.66 6.30 10.52
C VAL A 130 -5.38 5.93 9.06
N LEU A 131 -6.34 6.15 8.17
CA LEU A 131 -6.17 6.02 6.72
C LEU A 131 -6.46 7.35 6.04
N ASN A 132 -5.48 7.87 5.30
CA ASN A 132 -5.57 9.18 4.65
C ASN A 132 -5.17 9.07 3.19
N VAL A 133 -5.88 9.75 2.29
CA VAL A 133 -5.59 9.79 0.86
C VAL A 133 -5.25 11.22 0.44
N VAL A 134 -4.12 11.39 -0.23
CA VAL A 134 -3.67 12.67 -0.79
C VAL A 134 -3.63 12.54 -2.31
N VAL A 135 -4.54 13.25 -2.99
CA VAL A 135 -4.63 13.28 -4.44
C VAL A 135 -3.99 14.57 -4.96
N GLY A 136 -3.23 14.47 -6.03
CA GLY A 136 -2.64 15.64 -6.68
C GLY A 136 -1.82 15.25 -7.90
N THR A 137 -1.69 16.21 -8.82
CA THR A 137 -0.94 16.05 -10.08
C THR A 137 0.55 16.36 -9.93
N ASN A 138 0.94 17.16 -8.93
CA ASN A 138 2.36 17.44 -8.65
C ASN A 138 2.96 16.31 -7.79
N ALA A 139 3.31 15.21 -8.46
CA ALA A 139 3.87 14.03 -7.80
C ALA A 139 5.22 14.33 -7.10
N SER A 140 6.02 15.25 -7.62
CA SER A 140 7.32 15.63 -7.05
C SER A 140 7.13 16.34 -5.71
N GLU A 141 6.25 17.32 -5.64
CA GLU A 141 5.96 18.08 -4.42
C GLU A 141 5.42 17.17 -3.31
N ILE A 142 4.42 16.33 -3.64
CA ILE A 142 3.85 15.40 -2.67
C ILE A 142 4.91 14.38 -2.23
N GLY A 143 5.71 13.86 -3.17
CA GLY A 143 6.80 12.95 -2.88
C GLY A 143 7.82 13.55 -1.92
N THR A 144 8.24 14.79 -2.17
CA THR A 144 9.14 15.55 -1.30
C THR A 144 8.54 15.75 0.09
N ALA A 145 7.29 16.19 0.18
CA ALA A 145 6.62 16.36 1.46
C ALA A 145 6.58 15.06 2.30
N LEU A 146 6.37 13.91 1.65
CA LEU A 146 6.37 12.61 2.33
C LEU A 146 7.77 12.14 2.73
N THR A 147 8.80 12.42 1.91
CA THR A 147 10.18 12.04 2.21
C THR A 147 10.84 12.93 3.25
N ASP A 148 10.53 14.22 3.27
CA ASP A 148 11.16 15.17 4.18
C ASP A 148 10.48 15.22 5.56
N SER A 149 9.21 14.81 5.63
CA SER A 149 8.45 14.85 6.89
C SER A 149 9.11 13.98 7.97
N PRO A 150 9.42 14.52 9.14
CA PRO A 150 9.97 13.75 10.26
C PRO A 150 8.92 12.83 10.92
N ILE A 151 7.62 13.04 10.64
CA ILE A 151 6.52 12.25 11.18
C ILE A 151 6.42 10.92 10.43
N VAL A 152 6.67 10.92 9.12
CA VAL A 152 6.69 9.70 8.29
C VAL A 152 7.91 8.87 8.64
N ARG A 153 7.70 7.64 9.06
CA ARG A 153 8.76 6.73 9.51
C ARG A 153 9.10 5.64 8.50
N LYS A 154 8.17 5.38 7.58
CA LYS A 154 8.35 4.38 6.51
C LYS A 154 7.73 4.89 5.21
N LEU A 155 8.42 4.66 4.10
CA LEU A 155 7.90 4.86 2.75
C LEU A 155 7.78 3.50 2.05
N SER A 156 6.60 3.21 1.51
CA SER A 156 6.36 2.06 0.63
C SER A 156 5.98 2.57 -0.76
N PHE A 157 6.76 2.19 -1.75
CA PHE A 157 6.61 2.66 -3.13
C PHE A 157 6.52 1.49 -4.11
N THR A 158 5.64 1.61 -5.08
CA THR A 158 5.64 0.78 -6.30
C THR A 158 5.63 1.70 -7.51
N GLY A 159 6.56 1.49 -8.44
CA GLY A 159 6.68 2.29 -9.65
C GLY A 159 8.03 2.12 -10.34
N SER A 160 8.45 3.13 -11.13
CA SER A 160 9.69 3.03 -11.88
C SER A 160 10.94 3.02 -10.99
N THR A 161 11.98 2.33 -11.45
CA THR A 161 13.28 2.26 -10.77
C THR A 161 13.89 3.64 -10.61
N ALA A 162 13.72 4.54 -11.58
CA ALA A 162 14.27 5.90 -11.53
C ALA A 162 13.67 6.69 -10.36
N ILE A 163 12.35 6.69 -10.21
CA ILE A 163 11.66 7.36 -9.11
C ILE A 163 11.97 6.69 -7.77
N GLY A 164 12.00 5.35 -7.73
CA GLY A 164 12.38 4.62 -6.51
C GLY A 164 13.77 5.03 -5.99
N LYS A 165 14.75 5.21 -6.87
CA LYS A 165 16.09 5.70 -6.50
C LYS A 165 16.06 7.11 -5.92
N ILE A 166 15.25 8.01 -6.49
CA ILE A 166 15.09 9.38 -5.98
C ILE A 166 14.48 9.36 -4.57
N LEU A 167 13.35 8.65 -4.41
CA LEU A 167 12.67 8.54 -3.13
C LEU A 167 13.54 7.91 -2.05
N THR A 168 14.30 6.86 -2.40
CA THR A 168 15.25 6.23 -1.46
C THR A 168 16.33 7.21 -1.01
N ARG A 169 16.89 7.98 -1.95
CA ARG A 169 17.90 9.00 -1.64
C ARG A 169 17.35 10.05 -0.69
N ASN A 170 16.16 10.59 -0.98
CA ASN A 170 15.52 11.59 -0.12
C ASN A 170 15.18 11.04 1.28
N CYS A 171 14.80 9.76 1.38
CA CYS A 171 14.53 9.12 2.66
C CYS A 171 15.78 8.91 3.54
N ALA A 172 16.97 8.94 2.94
CA ALA A 172 18.23 8.69 3.66
C ALA A 172 18.50 9.75 4.73
N ASP A 173 18.20 11.02 4.46
CA ASP A 173 18.43 12.14 5.38
C ASP A 173 17.67 12.00 6.72
N THR A 174 16.56 11.29 6.70
CA THR A 174 15.75 11.04 7.91
C THR A 174 15.78 9.58 8.35
N MET A 175 16.62 8.76 7.73
CA MET A 175 16.76 7.32 8.04
C MET A 175 15.43 6.55 8.00
N LYS A 176 14.49 6.96 7.13
CA LYS A 176 13.21 6.28 6.97
C LYS A 176 13.40 4.84 6.49
N LYS A 177 12.59 3.94 6.99
CA LYS A 177 12.49 2.59 6.40
C LYS A 177 11.84 2.69 5.03
N VAL A 178 12.41 2.03 4.04
CA VAL A 178 11.88 2.01 2.67
C VAL A 178 11.56 0.59 2.23
N SER A 179 10.46 0.44 1.47
CA SER A 179 10.10 -0.78 0.76
C SER A 179 9.79 -0.39 -0.67
N MET A 180 10.58 -0.89 -1.61
CA MET A 180 10.53 -0.51 -3.01
C MET A 180 10.20 -1.72 -3.88
N GLU A 181 9.07 -1.62 -4.59
CA GLU A 181 8.67 -2.55 -5.65
C GLU A 181 8.89 -1.84 -6.98
N LEU A 182 9.90 -2.25 -7.71
CA LEU A 182 10.42 -1.53 -8.85
C LEU A 182 10.33 -2.36 -10.13
N GLY A 183 10.62 -1.75 -11.28
CA GLY A 183 10.73 -2.46 -12.54
C GLY A 183 11.81 -3.56 -12.47
N GLY A 184 11.49 -4.73 -12.98
CA GLY A 184 12.37 -5.89 -13.02
C GLY A 184 12.53 -6.44 -14.43
N ASN A 185 13.31 -7.50 -14.57
CA ASN A 185 13.46 -8.24 -15.81
C ASN A 185 12.22 -9.09 -16.06
N ALA A 186 11.18 -8.49 -16.64
CA ALA A 186 10.10 -9.26 -17.22
C ALA A 186 10.65 -9.97 -18.46
N PRO A 187 10.59 -11.32 -18.58
CA PRO A 187 10.95 -12.00 -19.80
C PRO A 187 9.95 -11.59 -20.88
N ASP A 188 10.30 -10.60 -21.69
CA ASP A 188 9.52 -10.17 -22.83
C ASP A 188 9.95 -11.00 -24.05
N ARG A 189 9.04 -11.80 -24.57
CA ARG A 189 9.18 -12.37 -25.89
C ARG A 189 8.97 -11.24 -26.89
N LYS A 190 10.06 -10.65 -27.40
CA LYS A 190 10.03 -9.65 -28.45
C LYS A 190 9.33 -10.22 -29.69
N SER A 191 8.01 -10.15 -29.72
CA SER A 191 7.25 -10.26 -30.94
C SER A 191 7.22 -8.84 -31.53
N THR A 192 7.39 -8.71 -32.85
CA THR A 192 7.42 -7.47 -33.61
C THR A 192 6.11 -6.67 -33.59
N ARG A 193 5.24 -6.92 -32.63
CA ARG A 193 3.99 -6.23 -32.43
C ARG A 193 3.74 -6.13 -30.94
N LEU A 194 4.07 -5.04 -30.38
CA LEU A 194 3.45 -4.48 -29.18
C LEU A 194 4.52 -3.79 -28.35
N ASN A 195 4.46 -2.50 -28.34
CA ASN A 195 4.95 -1.72 -27.20
C ASN A 195 4.31 -2.29 -25.95
N SER A 196 5.05 -3.00 -25.14
CA SER A 196 4.61 -3.26 -23.79
C SER A 196 4.67 -1.92 -23.06
N SER A 197 3.54 -1.45 -22.57
CA SER A 197 3.42 -0.23 -21.76
C SER A 197 4.21 -0.28 -20.44
N HIS A 198 5.07 -1.26 -20.26
CA HIS A 198 5.93 -1.44 -19.09
C HIS A 198 7.35 -0.89 -19.24
N SER A 199 7.73 -0.39 -20.42
CA SER A 199 9.09 0.11 -20.65
C SER A 199 9.26 1.61 -20.42
N GLU A 200 8.18 2.37 -20.18
CA GLU A 200 8.22 3.81 -20.00
C GLU A 200 7.37 4.26 -18.79
N ILE A 201 7.83 3.95 -17.60
CA ILE A 201 7.42 4.66 -16.37
C ILE A 201 8.61 4.79 -15.43
#